data_8b50d7ef033c39dff1c4d468b665851e
#
_entry.id   8b50d7ef033c39dff1c4d468b665851e
#
_cell.length_a   1.000
_cell.length_b   1.000
_cell.length_c   1.000
_cell.angle_alpha   90.00
_cell.angle_beta   90.00
_cell.angle_gamma   90.00
#
_symmetry.space_group_name_H-M   'P 1'
#
loop_
_entity.id
_entity.type
_entity.pdbx_description
1 polymer ?
#
loop_
_entity_poly.entity_id
_entity_poly.type
_entity_poly.pdbx_seq_one_letter_code
_entity_poly.pdbx_strand_id
1 'polypeptide(L)'
;SEMCIRDSIHTPQTICGRLNDMLDLARAIDRYIVFYNGPRCGASAPDHMHFQAGNKGFVPLEYLWSDIYREQGEAVYRDGDILLGRLKRWPQSVFFVESGQMDRIAEAFDLLLRLLPVLNGDTEPMMNILCTYEAPVWRLWILPRRTHRPTQYYEEGDKQRLISPGAIDLSGVVPLPRKSDFERFTKEEIVDIFMQVSLTSEETNRICKEWRKI
;
A
#
# COMPACT_ATOMS: atom_id res chain seq x y z
N SER A 1 -18.97 2.48 0.56
CA SER A 1 -19.03 1.39 -0.44
C SER A 1 -17.73 1.36 -1.22
N GLU A 2 -17.30 0.16 -1.56
CA GLU A 2 -16.14 -0.10 -2.39
C GLU A 2 -16.57 -0.30 -3.84
N MET A 3 -15.82 0.26 -4.77
CA MET A 3 -16.02 0.07 -6.21
C MET A 3 -14.78 -0.57 -6.82
N CYS A 4 -14.97 -1.62 -7.62
CA CYS A 4 -13.90 -2.26 -8.38
C CYS A 4 -13.93 -1.72 -9.81
N ILE A 5 -12.81 -1.19 -10.27
CA ILE A 5 -12.64 -0.66 -11.63
C ILE A 5 -11.58 -1.52 -12.32
N ARG A 6 -11.98 -2.24 -13.34
CA ARG A 6 -11.11 -3.16 -14.07
C ARG A 6 -11.35 -3.11 -15.57
N ASP A 7 -10.34 -3.51 -16.31
CA ASP A 7 -10.41 -3.63 -17.76
C ASP A 7 -11.31 -4.81 -18.18
N SER A 8 -11.89 -4.72 -19.37
CA SER A 8 -12.66 -5.79 -20.01
C SER A 8 -11.77 -6.86 -20.66
N ILE A 9 -10.49 -6.59 -20.84
CA ILE A 9 -9.49 -7.50 -21.42
C ILE A 9 -8.71 -8.14 -20.27
N HIS A 10 -8.50 -9.47 -20.32
CA HIS A 10 -7.65 -10.17 -19.38
C HIS A 10 -6.19 -9.70 -19.50
N THR A 11 -5.78 -8.89 -18.55
CA THR A 11 -4.42 -8.37 -18.41
C THR A 11 -3.94 -8.72 -17.00
N PRO A 12 -2.74 -9.29 -16.83
CA PRO A 12 -2.23 -9.61 -15.50
C PRO A 12 -2.26 -8.40 -14.56
N GLN A 13 -2.58 -8.63 -13.29
CA GLN A 13 -2.53 -7.62 -12.25
C GLN A 13 -1.09 -7.13 -12.10
N THR A 14 -0.79 -5.91 -12.53
CA THR A 14 0.51 -5.25 -12.38
C THR A 14 0.37 -3.75 -12.38
N ILE A 15 1.12 -3.08 -11.50
CA ILE A 15 1.20 -1.62 -11.46
C ILE A 15 2.26 -1.08 -12.43
N CYS A 16 3.19 -1.93 -12.88
CA CYS A 16 4.21 -1.53 -13.83
C CYS A 16 3.58 -0.98 -15.12
N GLY A 17 3.87 0.29 -15.44
CA GLY A 17 3.29 0.99 -16.58
C GLY A 17 1.83 1.45 -16.40
N ARG A 18 1.23 1.27 -15.22
CA ARG A 18 -0.16 1.63 -14.92
C ARG A 18 -0.33 2.69 -13.83
N LEU A 19 0.78 3.22 -13.32
CA LEU A 19 0.69 4.25 -12.27
C LEU A 19 -0.08 5.48 -12.75
N ASN A 20 0.16 5.94 -13.98
CA ASN A 20 -0.54 7.10 -14.54
C ASN A 20 -2.05 6.86 -14.62
N ASP A 21 -2.49 5.65 -14.96
CA ASP A 21 -3.92 5.27 -14.93
C ASP A 21 -4.50 5.44 -13.51
N MET A 22 -3.74 5.05 -12.48
CA MET A 22 -4.15 5.22 -11.07
C MET A 22 -4.22 6.69 -10.66
N LEU A 23 -3.25 7.51 -11.07
CA LEU A 23 -3.22 8.95 -10.79
C LEU A 23 -4.37 9.69 -11.49
N ASP A 24 -4.61 9.40 -12.76
CA ASP A 24 -5.72 9.97 -13.52
C ASP A 24 -7.07 9.56 -12.92
N LEU A 25 -7.22 8.29 -12.54
CA LEU A 25 -8.42 7.81 -11.87
C LEU A 25 -8.64 8.55 -10.55
N ALA A 26 -7.61 8.66 -9.70
CA ALA A 26 -7.73 9.36 -8.42
C ALA A 26 -8.13 10.83 -8.59
N ARG A 27 -7.66 11.49 -9.67
CA ARG A 27 -8.07 12.85 -10.03
C ARG A 27 -9.51 12.91 -10.55
N ALA A 28 -9.92 11.95 -11.36
CA ALA A 28 -11.27 11.91 -11.95
C ALA A 28 -12.35 11.62 -10.90
N ILE A 29 -12.02 10.85 -9.88
CA ILE A 29 -12.93 10.51 -8.78
C ILE A 29 -12.41 11.03 -7.43
N ASP A 30 -12.12 12.31 -7.32
CA ASP A 30 -11.41 12.96 -6.22
C ASP A 30 -12.05 12.81 -4.83
N ARG A 31 -13.31 12.37 -4.77
CA ARG A 31 -14.02 12.04 -3.51
C ARG A 31 -13.69 10.65 -2.96
N TYR A 32 -12.94 9.86 -3.74
CA TYR A 32 -12.58 8.50 -3.40
C TYR A 32 -11.08 8.38 -3.15
N ILE A 33 -10.72 7.40 -2.34
CA ILE A 33 -9.37 6.85 -2.29
C ILE A 33 -9.31 5.70 -3.27
N VAL A 34 -8.30 5.69 -4.14
CA VAL A 34 -8.03 4.60 -5.07
C VAL A 34 -6.95 3.72 -4.49
N PHE A 35 -7.09 2.40 -4.60
CA PHE A 35 -6.07 1.48 -4.12
C PHE A 35 -5.83 0.32 -5.08
N TYR A 36 -4.61 -0.20 -4.99
CA TYR A 36 -4.10 -1.31 -5.74
C TYR A 36 -3.61 -2.40 -4.81
N ASN A 37 -4.00 -3.62 -5.11
CA ASN A 37 -3.47 -4.82 -4.48
C ASN A 37 -2.66 -5.59 -5.52
N GLY A 38 -1.36 -5.79 -5.28
CA GLY A 38 -0.52 -6.63 -6.12
C GLY A 38 -1.00 -8.10 -6.14
N PRO A 39 -0.56 -8.92 -7.11
CA PRO A 39 -1.09 -10.27 -7.36
C PRO A 39 -1.11 -11.17 -6.12
N ARG A 40 -0.09 -11.08 -5.27
CA ARG A 40 0.01 -11.82 -4.00
C ARG A 40 -0.11 -10.93 -2.76
N CYS A 41 -0.82 -9.81 -2.91
CA CYS A 41 -0.99 -8.80 -1.87
C CYS A 41 -2.48 -8.53 -1.58
N GLY A 42 -3.31 -9.56 -1.65
CA GLY A 42 -4.75 -9.46 -1.40
C GLY A 42 -5.59 -9.15 -2.65
N ALA A 43 -5.01 -9.21 -3.86
CA ALA A 43 -5.80 -9.09 -5.09
C ALA A 43 -6.82 -10.22 -5.19
N SER A 44 -8.09 -9.88 -5.45
CA SER A 44 -9.17 -10.86 -5.60
C SER A 44 -9.19 -11.54 -6.96
N ALA A 45 -8.60 -10.91 -8.00
CA ALA A 45 -8.49 -11.41 -9.36
C ALA A 45 -7.10 -11.08 -9.91
N PRO A 46 -6.05 -11.86 -9.55
CA PRO A 46 -4.66 -11.57 -9.94
C PRO A 46 -4.37 -11.75 -11.43
N ASP A 47 -5.27 -12.37 -12.15
CA ASP A 47 -5.24 -12.58 -13.61
C ASP A 47 -5.95 -11.46 -14.39
N HIS A 48 -6.48 -10.46 -13.69
CA HIS A 48 -7.24 -9.38 -14.29
C HIS A 48 -6.92 -8.03 -13.65
N MET A 49 -6.24 -7.15 -14.40
CA MET A 49 -5.87 -5.81 -13.92
C MET A 49 -7.10 -5.03 -13.45
N HIS A 50 -7.04 -4.55 -12.23
CA HIS A 50 -8.09 -3.73 -11.64
C HIS A 50 -7.54 -2.78 -10.56
N PHE A 51 -8.19 -1.65 -10.40
CA PHE A 51 -8.12 -0.81 -9.21
C PHE A 51 -9.40 -0.95 -8.40
N GLN A 52 -9.33 -0.62 -7.13
CA GLN A 52 -10.48 -0.52 -6.24
C GLN A 52 -10.58 0.91 -5.73
N ALA A 53 -11.80 1.34 -5.37
CA ALA A 53 -12.01 2.66 -4.81
C ALA A 53 -13.00 2.60 -3.65
N GLY A 54 -12.72 3.37 -2.60
CA GLY A 54 -13.57 3.56 -1.43
C GLY A 54 -13.77 5.03 -1.12
N ASN A 55 -14.76 5.36 -0.30
CA ASN A 55 -14.95 6.74 0.13
C ASN A 55 -13.72 7.23 0.92
N LYS A 56 -13.31 8.48 0.71
CA LYS A 56 -12.35 9.15 1.61
C LYS A 56 -12.90 9.21 3.04
N GLY A 57 -12.01 9.30 4.01
CA GLY A 57 -12.38 9.29 5.43
C GLY A 57 -12.67 7.90 5.98
N PHE A 58 -12.40 6.85 5.21
CA PHE A 58 -12.66 5.47 5.58
C PHE A 58 -11.46 4.79 6.24
N VAL A 59 -10.24 5.00 5.74
CA VAL A 59 -9.03 4.33 6.25
C VAL A 59 -8.19 5.26 7.11
N PRO A 60 -7.78 4.83 8.33
CA PRO A 60 -7.00 5.64 9.26
C PRO A 60 -5.74 6.27 8.66
N LEU A 61 -4.99 5.55 7.85
CA LEU A 61 -3.79 6.07 7.20
C LEU A 61 -4.08 7.31 6.34
N GLU A 62 -5.27 7.42 5.76
CA GLU A 62 -5.68 8.56 4.94
C GLU A 62 -6.25 9.68 5.82
N TYR A 63 -7.32 9.44 6.59
CA TYR A 63 -8.02 10.53 7.26
C TYR A 63 -7.25 11.09 8.48
N LEU A 64 -6.33 10.33 9.07
CA LEU A 64 -5.42 10.79 10.13
C LEU A 64 -4.05 11.21 9.60
N TRP A 65 -3.87 11.33 8.29
CA TRP A 65 -2.55 11.54 7.68
C TRP A 65 -1.75 12.69 8.28
N SER A 66 -2.37 13.83 8.50
CA SER A 66 -1.69 15.01 9.04
C SER A 66 -1.09 14.75 10.43
N ASP A 67 -1.81 14.04 11.29
CA ASP A 67 -1.34 13.67 12.62
C ASP A 67 -0.28 12.57 12.56
N ILE A 68 -0.52 11.53 11.75
CA ILE A 68 0.44 10.44 11.52
C ILE A 68 1.75 10.99 10.98
N TYR A 69 1.70 11.85 9.97
CA TYR A 69 2.91 12.45 9.39
C TYR A 69 3.67 13.31 10.41
N ARG A 70 2.98 14.14 11.17
CA ARG A 70 3.60 14.99 12.21
C ARG A 70 4.33 14.15 13.26
N GLU A 71 3.75 13.01 13.67
CA GLU A 71 4.30 12.18 14.74
C GLU A 71 5.35 11.18 14.28
N GLN A 72 5.22 10.67 13.07
CA GLN A 72 5.97 9.50 12.59
C GLN A 72 6.60 9.69 11.21
N GLY A 73 6.24 10.76 10.48
CA GLY A 73 6.75 11.03 9.15
C GLY A 73 8.24 11.38 9.17
N GLU A 74 8.94 10.88 8.19
CA GLU A 74 10.32 11.26 7.88
C GLU A 74 10.45 11.58 6.40
N ALA A 75 10.82 12.82 6.09
CA ALA A 75 11.18 13.18 4.73
C ALA A 75 12.50 12.50 4.34
N VAL A 76 12.45 11.74 3.25
CA VAL A 76 13.63 11.10 2.64
C VAL A 76 14.27 12.05 1.62
N TYR A 77 13.43 12.73 0.84
CA TYR A 77 13.83 13.71 -0.15
C TYR A 77 12.74 14.78 -0.30
N ARG A 78 13.18 16.03 -0.56
CA ARG A 78 12.26 17.14 -0.87
C ARG A 78 12.94 18.07 -1.86
N ASP A 79 12.26 18.36 -2.94
CA ASP A 79 12.69 19.35 -3.93
C ASP A 79 11.46 19.96 -4.62
N GLY A 80 11.35 21.30 -4.55
CA GLY A 80 10.18 22.00 -5.05
C GLY A 80 8.88 21.48 -4.42
N ASP A 81 8.00 20.94 -5.26
CA ASP A 81 6.70 20.43 -4.86
C ASP A 81 6.67 18.92 -4.53
N ILE A 82 7.77 18.19 -4.84
CA ILE A 82 7.82 16.76 -4.52
C ILE A 82 8.35 16.53 -3.12
N LEU A 83 7.67 15.64 -2.41
CA LEU A 83 8.06 15.10 -1.12
C LEU A 83 8.05 13.57 -1.18
N LEU A 84 9.19 12.96 -0.93
CA LEU A 84 9.34 11.53 -0.69
C LEU A 84 9.57 11.29 0.79
N GLY A 85 8.93 10.29 1.35
CA GLY A 85 9.12 9.99 2.76
C GLY A 85 8.67 8.59 3.16
N ARG A 86 8.81 8.34 4.46
CA ARG A 86 8.37 7.11 5.11
C ARG A 86 7.75 7.37 6.46
N LEU A 87 7.05 6.37 7.00
CA LEU A 87 6.64 6.34 8.41
C LEU A 87 7.65 5.52 9.22
N LYS A 88 8.07 6.05 10.39
CA LYS A 88 9.11 5.42 11.23
C LYS A 88 8.57 4.34 12.18
N ARG A 89 7.36 4.51 12.68
CA ARG A 89 6.78 3.69 13.76
C ARG A 89 5.40 3.14 13.43
N TRP A 90 5.05 3.14 12.16
CA TRP A 90 3.87 2.41 11.69
C TRP A 90 4.17 0.91 11.77
N PRO A 91 3.21 0.03 12.07
CA PRO A 91 3.46 -1.41 12.21
C PRO A 91 4.18 -2.05 11.03
N GLN A 92 3.87 -1.58 9.82
CA GLN A 92 4.52 -2.02 8.58
C GLN A 92 5.29 -0.88 7.92
N SER A 93 6.14 -1.23 6.94
CA SER A 93 6.83 -0.25 6.10
C SER A 93 5.82 0.51 5.24
N VAL A 94 5.84 1.82 5.34
CA VAL A 94 5.05 2.73 4.51
C VAL A 94 5.99 3.77 3.92
N PHE A 95 6.08 3.80 2.59
CA PHE A 95 6.65 4.92 1.84
C PHE A 95 5.50 5.81 1.36
N PHE A 96 5.79 7.09 1.13
CA PHE A 96 4.82 7.99 0.54
C PHE A 96 5.48 8.97 -0.43
N VAL A 97 4.69 9.41 -1.42
CA VAL A 97 5.04 10.42 -2.41
C VAL A 97 3.95 11.45 -2.46
N GLU A 98 4.29 12.72 -2.41
CA GLU A 98 3.38 13.85 -2.62
C GLU A 98 3.94 14.78 -3.69
N SER A 99 3.13 15.17 -4.68
CA SER A 99 3.45 16.20 -5.67
C SER A 99 2.19 16.67 -6.40
N GLY A 100 2.24 17.88 -6.94
CA GLY A 100 1.27 18.40 -7.90
C GLY A 100 1.56 17.99 -9.35
N GLN A 101 2.66 17.27 -9.61
CA GLN A 101 3.11 16.90 -10.94
C GLN A 101 3.19 15.37 -11.08
N MET A 102 2.36 14.82 -11.98
CA MET A 102 2.27 13.37 -12.22
C MET A 102 3.62 12.77 -12.64
N ASP A 103 4.34 13.45 -13.52
CA ASP A 103 5.62 12.96 -14.06
C ASP A 103 6.65 12.78 -12.93
N ARG A 104 6.70 13.72 -11.98
CA ARG A 104 7.59 13.62 -10.82
C ARG A 104 7.22 12.45 -9.88
N ILE A 105 5.92 12.21 -9.74
CA ILE A 105 5.44 11.04 -8.97
C ILE A 105 5.85 9.75 -9.67
N ALA A 106 5.64 9.68 -10.99
CA ALA A 106 5.99 8.49 -11.79
C ALA A 106 7.49 8.20 -11.72
N GLU A 107 8.34 9.21 -11.87
CA GLU A 107 9.81 9.09 -11.77
C GLU A 107 10.24 8.57 -10.39
N ALA A 108 9.70 9.16 -9.32
CA ALA A 108 9.99 8.75 -7.95
C ALA A 108 9.52 7.32 -7.66
N PHE A 109 8.34 6.95 -8.17
CA PHE A 109 7.79 5.62 -8.02
C PHE A 109 8.58 4.57 -8.80
N ASP A 110 8.97 4.86 -10.04
CA ASP A 110 9.79 3.96 -10.87
C ASP A 110 11.16 3.69 -10.24
N LEU A 111 11.77 4.71 -9.61
CA LEU A 111 12.99 4.51 -8.86
C LEU A 111 12.74 3.61 -7.64
N LEU A 112 11.65 3.83 -6.89
CA LEU A 112 11.29 2.98 -5.75
C LEU A 112 11.05 1.53 -6.20
N LEU A 113 10.34 1.30 -7.30
CA LEU A 113 10.12 -0.04 -7.86
C LEU A 113 11.43 -0.80 -8.10
N ARG A 114 12.45 -0.12 -8.64
CA ARG A 114 13.77 -0.72 -8.89
C ARG A 114 14.55 -1.07 -7.61
N LEU A 115 14.23 -0.41 -6.50
CA LEU A 115 14.88 -0.63 -5.20
C LEU A 115 14.20 -1.70 -4.36
N LEU A 116 12.91 -1.97 -4.63
CA LEU A 116 12.13 -2.98 -3.92
C LEU A 116 12.54 -4.39 -4.36
N PRO A 117 12.52 -5.38 -3.43
CA PRO A 117 12.83 -6.76 -3.78
C PRO A 117 11.72 -7.38 -4.64
N VAL A 118 12.11 -8.02 -5.73
CA VAL A 118 11.22 -8.88 -6.54
C VAL A 118 11.51 -10.32 -6.18
N LEU A 119 10.50 -11.07 -5.78
CA LEU A 119 10.64 -12.48 -5.45
C LEU A 119 10.70 -13.32 -6.73
N ASN A 120 11.40 -14.46 -6.66
CA ASN A 120 11.51 -15.38 -7.80
C ASN A 120 10.14 -15.78 -8.34
N GLY A 121 9.92 -15.55 -9.63
CA GLY A 121 8.67 -15.85 -10.34
C GLY A 121 7.65 -14.72 -10.36
N ASP A 122 7.93 -13.59 -9.68
CA ASP A 122 7.08 -12.39 -9.76
C ASP A 122 7.53 -11.47 -10.89
N THR A 123 6.59 -10.73 -11.44
CA THR A 123 6.82 -9.71 -12.48
C THR A 123 7.06 -8.32 -11.91
N GLU A 124 6.70 -8.12 -10.64
CA GLU A 124 6.86 -6.85 -9.92
C GLU A 124 7.10 -7.11 -8.42
N PRO A 125 7.64 -6.13 -7.68
CA PRO A 125 7.71 -6.22 -6.23
C PRO A 125 6.32 -6.37 -5.61
N MET A 126 6.22 -7.19 -4.57
CA MET A 126 4.96 -7.31 -3.81
C MET A 126 4.65 -6.01 -3.08
N MET A 127 3.48 -5.42 -3.34
CA MET A 127 3.05 -4.20 -2.66
C MET A 127 1.54 -3.98 -2.70
N ASN A 128 1.10 -3.09 -1.82
CA ASN A 128 -0.21 -2.45 -1.88
C ASN A 128 0.01 -0.94 -2.04
N ILE A 129 -0.88 -0.25 -2.75
CA ILE A 129 -0.78 1.19 -2.97
C ILE A 129 -2.14 1.83 -2.67
N LEU A 130 -2.11 2.99 -2.03
CA LEU A 130 -3.26 3.87 -1.91
C LEU A 130 -2.92 5.20 -2.58
N CYS A 131 -3.90 5.82 -3.24
CA CYS A 131 -3.75 7.10 -3.89
C CYS A 131 -4.95 7.99 -3.63
N THR A 132 -4.70 9.24 -3.28
CA THR A 132 -5.69 10.31 -3.24
C THR A 132 -5.25 11.48 -4.07
N TYR A 133 -6.24 12.25 -4.53
CA TYR A 133 -6.02 13.58 -5.10
C TYR A 133 -6.76 14.62 -4.28
N GLU A 134 -6.03 15.63 -3.81
CA GLU A 134 -6.55 16.83 -3.16
C GLU A 134 -5.94 18.04 -3.87
N ALA A 135 -6.71 18.62 -4.78
CA ALA A 135 -6.21 19.61 -5.74
C ALA A 135 -5.30 20.68 -5.10
N PRO A 136 -4.09 20.89 -5.63
CA PRO A 136 -3.54 20.28 -6.85
C PRO A 136 -2.65 19.06 -6.60
N VAL A 137 -2.67 18.42 -5.43
CA VAL A 137 -1.66 17.45 -4.97
C VAL A 137 -2.21 16.03 -5.00
N TRP A 138 -1.45 15.11 -5.62
CA TRP A 138 -1.59 13.67 -5.39
C TRP A 138 -0.77 13.23 -4.19
N ARG A 139 -1.30 12.27 -3.46
CA ARG A 139 -0.58 11.54 -2.41
C ARG A 139 -0.70 10.06 -2.62
N LEU A 140 0.45 9.40 -2.70
CA LEU A 140 0.56 7.95 -2.74
C LEU A 140 1.12 7.45 -1.43
N TRP A 141 0.53 6.36 -0.91
CA TRP A 141 1.14 5.51 0.11
C TRP A 141 1.46 4.16 -0.52
N ILE A 142 2.72 3.76 -0.44
CA ILE A 142 3.24 2.50 -0.97
C ILE A 142 3.61 1.62 0.22
N LEU A 143 3.00 0.45 0.30
CA LEU A 143 3.15 -0.53 1.38
C LEU A 143 3.79 -1.80 0.81
N PRO A 144 5.14 -1.85 0.74
CA PRO A 144 5.82 -3.01 0.17
C PRO A 144 5.70 -4.23 1.08
N ARG A 145 5.69 -5.39 0.44
CA ARG A 145 5.48 -6.68 1.08
C ARG A 145 6.68 -7.61 0.85
N ARG A 146 6.89 -8.52 1.81
CA ARG A 146 7.89 -9.59 1.70
C ARG A 146 7.25 -10.98 1.64
N THR A 147 6.04 -11.13 2.13
CA THR A 147 5.29 -12.38 2.09
C THR A 147 3.84 -12.17 1.76
N HIS A 148 3.20 -13.18 1.18
CA HIS A 148 1.78 -13.15 0.83
C HIS A 148 0.90 -13.11 2.08
N ARG A 149 1.17 -13.99 3.04
CA ARG A 149 0.33 -14.19 4.24
C ARG A 149 1.19 -14.40 5.48
N PRO A 150 0.69 -14.04 6.65
CA PRO A 150 1.37 -14.31 7.91
C PRO A 150 1.32 -15.80 8.28
N THR A 151 2.14 -16.21 9.25
CA THR A 151 2.20 -17.59 9.71
C THR A 151 0.86 -18.08 10.26
N GLN A 152 0.12 -17.22 10.97
CA GLN A 152 -1.20 -17.52 11.54
C GLN A 152 -2.24 -17.94 10.51
N TYR A 153 -2.06 -17.58 9.22
CA TYR A 153 -2.96 -18.01 8.17
C TYR A 153 -2.89 -19.53 7.93
N TYR A 154 -1.72 -20.12 8.12
CA TYR A 154 -1.43 -21.53 7.86
C TYR A 154 -1.54 -22.42 9.09
N GLU A 155 -1.81 -21.82 10.26
CA GLU A 155 -2.05 -22.57 11.49
C GLU A 155 -3.39 -23.34 11.42
N GLU A 156 -3.61 -24.21 12.40
CA GLU A 156 -4.85 -25.01 12.50
C GLU A 156 -5.61 -24.69 13.79
N GLY A 157 -6.92 -25.00 13.76
CA GLY A 157 -7.80 -24.84 14.91
C GLY A 157 -7.85 -23.41 15.44
N ASP A 158 -7.76 -23.25 16.74
CA ASP A 158 -7.89 -21.95 17.42
C ASP A 158 -6.73 -20.97 17.17
N LYS A 159 -5.61 -21.47 16.66
CA LYS A 159 -4.45 -20.64 16.31
C LYS A 159 -4.57 -20.03 14.91
N GLN A 160 -5.40 -20.59 14.05
CA GLN A 160 -5.57 -20.10 12.71
C GLN A 160 -6.28 -18.73 12.72
N ARG A 161 -5.76 -17.80 11.89
CA ARG A 161 -6.40 -16.55 11.55
C ARG A 161 -6.56 -16.45 10.05
N LEU A 162 -7.80 -16.41 9.56
CA LEU A 162 -8.09 -16.24 8.14
C LEU A 162 -7.92 -14.79 7.71
N ILE A 163 -6.68 -14.31 7.76
CA ILE A 163 -6.30 -12.97 7.34
C ILE A 163 -5.26 -13.02 6.22
N SER A 164 -5.55 -12.34 5.12
CA SER A 164 -4.65 -12.14 3.99
C SER A 164 -4.59 -10.64 3.69
N PRO A 165 -3.72 -9.89 4.41
CA PRO A 165 -3.80 -8.43 4.39
C PRO A 165 -3.69 -7.84 2.99
N GLY A 166 -4.59 -6.91 2.66
CA GLY A 166 -4.56 -6.06 1.48
C GLY A 166 -4.32 -4.59 1.84
N ALA A 167 -4.55 -3.69 0.89
CA ALA A 167 -4.34 -2.26 1.07
C ALA A 167 -5.18 -1.69 2.22
N ILE A 168 -6.44 -2.11 2.35
CA ILE A 168 -7.36 -1.64 3.39
C ILE A 168 -6.90 -2.10 4.77
N ASP A 169 -6.53 -3.38 4.92
CA ASP A 169 -6.04 -3.91 6.19
C ASP A 169 -4.81 -3.14 6.67
N LEU A 170 -3.82 -3.02 5.80
CA LEU A 170 -2.56 -2.35 6.09
C LEU A 170 -2.71 -0.84 6.31
N SER A 171 -3.80 -0.23 5.88
CA SER A 171 -4.11 1.18 6.15
C SER A 171 -4.96 1.41 7.39
N GLY A 172 -5.26 0.35 8.16
CA GLY A 172 -5.81 0.43 9.51
C GLY A 172 -7.26 -0.01 9.67
N VAL A 173 -7.89 -0.61 8.63
CA VAL A 173 -9.22 -1.23 8.73
C VAL A 173 -9.08 -2.72 8.42
N VAL A 174 -9.22 -3.57 9.43
CA VAL A 174 -9.03 -5.02 9.30
C VAL A 174 -10.37 -5.74 9.24
N PRO A 175 -10.88 -6.08 8.05
CA PRO A 175 -12.09 -6.89 7.90
C PRO A 175 -11.79 -8.33 8.32
N LEU A 176 -12.55 -8.85 9.25
CA LEU A 176 -12.42 -10.23 9.73
C LEU A 176 -13.65 -11.04 9.33
N PRO A 177 -13.50 -12.06 8.45
CA PRO A 177 -14.64 -12.80 7.91
C PRO A 177 -15.29 -13.72 8.93
N ARG A 178 -14.56 -14.15 9.97
CA ARG A 178 -15.08 -15.02 11.02
C ARG A 178 -15.34 -14.23 12.30
N LYS A 179 -16.54 -14.38 12.88
CA LYS A 179 -16.89 -13.78 14.17
C LYS A 179 -15.93 -14.18 15.28
N SER A 180 -15.51 -15.44 15.29
CA SER A 180 -14.53 -15.96 16.28
C SER A 180 -13.17 -15.24 16.19
N ASP A 181 -12.73 -14.86 14.99
CA ASP A 181 -11.51 -14.09 14.82
C ASP A 181 -11.71 -12.66 15.35
N PHE A 182 -12.82 -12.02 15.00
CA PHE A 182 -13.15 -10.67 15.49
C PHE A 182 -13.16 -10.59 17.05
N GLU A 183 -13.65 -11.61 17.71
CA GLU A 183 -13.72 -11.67 19.20
C GLU A 183 -12.37 -11.97 19.85
N ARG A 184 -11.41 -12.55 19.13
CA ARG A 184 -10.14 -13.04 19.68
C ARG A 184 -8.92 -12.21 19.28
N PHE A 185 -8.97 -11.46 18.17
CA PHE A 185 -7.83 -10.68 17.73
C PHE A 185 -7.45 -9.63 18.76
N THR A 186 -6.16 -9.58 19.07
CA THR A 186 -5.57 -8.51 19.86
C THR A 186 -4.84 -7.51 18.97
N LYS A 187 -4.60 -6.32 19.52
CA LYS A 187 -3.79 -5.30 18.84
C LYS A 187 -2.38 -5.81 18.54
N GLU A 188 -1.79 -6.51 19.48
CA GLU A 188 -0.44 -7.07 19.39
C GLU A 188 -0.36 -8.10 18.27
N GLU A 189 -1.37 -8.96 18.13
CA GLU A 189 -1.45 -9.96 17.07
C GLU A 189 -1.60 -9.31 15.69
N ILE A 190 -2.41 -8.24 15.57
CA ILE A 190 -2.53 -7.47 14.30
C ILE A 190 -1.20 -6.83 13.93
N VAL A 191 -0.50 -6.20 14.89
CA VAL A 191 0.82 -5.60 14.68
C VAL A 191 1.83 -6.65 14.23
N ASP A 192 1.87 -7.82 14.89
CA ASP A 192 2.74 -8.94 14.50
C ASP A 192 2.47 -9.40 13.07
N ILE A 193 1.21 -9.60 12.71
CA ILE A 193 0.78 -9.99 11.35
C ILE A 193 1.28 -8.96 10.30
N PHE A 194 1.12 -7.66 10.58
CA PHE A 194 1.57 -6.62 9.66
C PHE A 194 3.09 -6.57 9.53
N MET A 195 3.80 -6.77 10.63
CA MET A 195 5.27 -6.84 10.60
C MET A 195 5.77 -8.06 9.82
N GLN A 196 5.13 -9.21 9.96
CA GLN A 196 5.50 -10.42 9.22
C GLN A 196 5.41 -10.26 7.71
N VAL A 197 4.38 -9.58 7.22
CA VAL A 197 4.15 -9.43 5.78
C VAL A 197 4.91 -8.27 5.15
N SER A 198 5.52 -7.39 5.93
CA SER A 198 6.18 -6.16 5.49
C SER A 198 7.71 -6.31 5.38
N LEU A 199 8.36 -5.34 4.76
CA LEU A 199 9.82 -5.23 4.76
C LEU A 199 10.33 -5.02 6.19
N THR A 200 11.54 -5.49 6.44
CA THR A 200 12.25 -5.20 7.70
C THR A 200 12.66 -3.73 7.78
N SER A 201 12.96 -3.26 8.99
CA SER A 201 13.51 -1.92 9.18
C SER A 201 14.84 -1.71 8.47
N GLU A 202 15.68 -2.76 8.38
CA GLU A 202 16.96 -2.71 7.67
C GLU A 202 16.76 -2.53 6.16
N GLU A 203 15.88 -3.32 5.56
CA GLU A 203 15.52 -3.19 4.14
C GLU A 203 14.94 -1.81 3.84
N THR A 204 14.03 -1.31 4.68
CA THR A 204 13.44 0.02 4.55
C THR A 204 14.51 1.12 4.63
N ASN A 205 15.44 1.02 5.58
CA ASN A 205 16.53 1.99 5.72
C ASN A 205 17.46 2.01 4.50
N ARG A 206 17.79 0.83 3.95
CA ARG A 206 18.59 0.70 2.73
C ARG A 206 17.89 1.36 1.55
N ILE A 207 16.61 1.08 1.35
CA ILE A 207 15.83 1.67 0.27
C ILE A 207 15.77 3.19 0.40
N CYS A 208 15.48 3.74 1.56
CA CYS A 208 15.46 5.19 1.79
C CYS A 208 16.80 5.86 1.45
N LYS A 209 17.92 5.20 1.78
CA LYS A 209 19.27 5.73 1.48
C LYS A 209 19.52 5.86 -0.03
N GLU A 210 19.02 4.92 -0.82
CA GLU A 210 19.15 4.95 -2.29
C GLU A 210 18.07 5.85 -2.93
N TRP A 211 16.85 5.82 -2.43
CA TRP A 211 15.73 6.58 -2.99
C TRP A 211 15.91 8.09 -2.92
N ARG A 212 16.68 8.59 -1.95
CA ARG A 212 17.04 10.03 -1.84
C ARG A 212 17.99 10.55 -2.92
N LYS A 213 18.48 9.69 -3.82
CA LYS A 213 19.40 10.06 -4.90
C LYS A 213 18.70 10.39 -6.22
N ILE A 214 17.37 10.55 -6.18
CA ILE A 214 16.52 10.91 -7.33
C ILE A 214 16.93 12.25 -7.93
#